data_367141bed6d7ab9a01988f89d4140fe2
#
_entry.id   367141bed6d7ab9a01988f89d4140fe2
#
_cell.length_a   1.000
_cell.length_b   1.000
_cell.length_c   1.000
_cell.angle_alpha   90.00
_cell.angle_beta   90.00
_cell.angle_gamma   90.00
#
_symmetry.space_group_name_H-M   'P 1'
#
loop_
_entity.id
_entity.type
_entity.pdbx_description
1 polymer ?
#
loop_
_entity_poly.entity_id
_entity_poly.type
_entity_poly.pdbx_seq_one_letter_code
_entity_poly.pdbx_strand_id
1 'polypeptide(L)'
;PWDMDEAAIRAFAPKGVILSGGPESVTADNPPRAPEVVFQLGVPVLGICYGMQTMAAQLGGRVETHHHQEFGYAQVRARGHTALLKDIEDHTTEEGWGLLDVWMSHGDRVVEMPEGFKLMASSEGAPIAGMADEARHFYGVQFHPEVTHTRQGDRILRRFVLEICGCEALWTSANIIEDSIRHIREQVGEDEVILGLSGGVDSSVVAALLHKAIGDQLTCVFVDNGLLRLHEGDQVMATFAKHMGIRVIRVDAEQRFLNELAGIADPEEKRKIIGRMFVEIFEEESSKLTNAKWLAQGTIYPDVIESAGSKTGKAHVIKSHHNVGGLPAHMRLKLLEPLRELFKDEVRKLGLELGLPYEMVYRHPFPGPGLGVRILGEVKKEYADLLRQADAIFIEELRRHDLYDKTSQAFAVFLPVRSVGVMGDGRRYDYVVALRAVETIDFMTARWAHLPYDFLDHVCRRIVNETRGISRVVYDITGKPPGTIEWE
;
A
#
# COMPACT_ATOMS: atom_id res chain seq x y z
N PRO A 1 -11.41 2.46 -18.99
CA PRO A 1 -11.56 1.10 -19.57
C PRO A 1 -11.14 1.11 -21.03
N TRP A 2 -10.57 0.01 -21.53
CA TRP A 2 -10.14 -0.13 -22.93
C TRP A 2 -11.33 -0.07 -23.92
N ASP A 3 -12.53 -0.35 -23.45
CA ASP A 3 -13.79 -0.35 -24.19
C ASP A 3 -14.63 0.92 -23.96
N MET A 4 -13.99 2.02 -23.52
CA MET A 4 -14.68 3.29 -23.28
C MET A 4 -15.28 3.82 -24.59
N ASP A 5 -16.53 4.27 -24.53
CA ASP A 5 -17.25 4.87 -25.64
C ASP A 5 -16.57 6.16 -26.14
N GLU A 6 -16.54 6.32 -27.47
CA GLU A 6 -15.95 7.48 -28.14
C GLU A 6 -16.53 8.81 -27.67
N ALA A 7 -17.85 8.88 -27.47
CA ALA A 7 -18.51 10.08 -27.00
C ALA A 7 -18.07 10.48 -25.61
N ALA A 8 -17.88 9.49 -24.71
CA ALA A 8 -17.35 9.70 -23.37
C ALA A 8 -15.90 10.20 -23.39
N ILE A 9 -15.05 9.65 -24.26
CA ILE A 9 -13.66 10.11 -24.41
C ILE A 9 -13.61 11.54 -24.92
N ARG A 10 -14.41 11.89 -25.92
CA ARG A 10 -14.47 13.26 -26.44
C ARG A 10 -15.05 14.25 -25.42
N ALA A 11 -16.07 13.85 -24.66
CA ALA A 11 -16.65 14.68 -23.60
C ALA A 11 -15.68 14.93 -22.44
N PHE A 12 -14.78 13.98 -22.16
CA PHE A 12 -13.71 14.14 -21.17
C PHE A 12 -12.66 15.18 -21.60
N ALA A 13 -12.51 15.39 -22.92
CA ALA A 13 -11.56 16.34 -23.53
C ALA A 13 -10.12 16.20 -22.97
N PRO A 14 -9.48 15.01 -23.08
CA PRO A 14 -8.18 14.77 -22.50
C PRO A 14 -7.09 15.65 -23.13
N LYS A 15 -6.13 16.09 -22.35
CA LYS A 15 -4.90 16.77 -22.84
C LYS A 15 -3.84 15.79 -23.32
N GLY A 16 -3.97 14.52 -22.98
CA GLY A 16 -3.11 13.41 -23.38
C GLY A 16 -3.72 12.09 -22.97
N VAL A 17 -3.24 10.98 -23.53
CA VAL A 17 -3.73 9.62 -23.24
C VAL A 17 -2.55 8.73 -22.90
N ILE A 18 -2.68 7.94 -21.84
CA ILE A 18 -1.76 6.85 -21.51
C ILE A 18 -2.49 5.52 -21.74
N LEU A 19 -1.95 4.69 -22.62
CA LEU A 19 -2.37 3.31 -22.81
C LEU A 19 -1.48 2.43 -21.93
N SER A 20 -2.05 1.90 -20.85
CA SER A 20 -1.31 1.12 -19.86
C SER A 20 -0.91 -0.28 -20.36
N GLY A 21 -0.04 -0.93 -19.61
CA GLY A 21 0.24 -2.35 -19.73
C GLY A 21 -0.99 -3.22 -19.46
N GLY A 22 -0.91 -4.50 -19.82
CA GLY A 22 -1.98 -5.47 -19.59
C GLY A 22 -1.46 -6.91 -19.72
N PRO A 23 -2.16 -7.90 -19.16
CA PRO A 23 -1.71 -9.30 -19.16
C PRO A 23 -1.98 -10.04 -20.47
N GLU A 24 -2.76 -9.45 -21.37
CA GLU A 24 -3.18 -10.09 -22.61
C GLU A 24 -2.10 -9.98 -23.71
N SER A 25 -2.20 -10.82 -24.73
CA SER A 25 -1.38 -10.74 -25.93
C SER A 25 -2.12 -9.99 -27.04
N VAL A 26 -1.43 -9.06 -27.70
CA VAL A 26 -1.98 -8.32 -28.86
C VAL A 26 -2.23 -9.26 -30.07
N THR A 27 -1.56 -10.40 -30.09
CA THR A 27 -1.69 -11.42 -31.16
C THR A 27 -2.77 -12.46 -30.89
N ALA A 28 -3.42 -12.41 -29.71
CA ALA A 28 -4.51 -13.32 -29.35
C ALA A 28 -5.80 -13.06 -30.17
N ASP A 29 -6.74 -14.00 -30.08
CA ASP A 29 -8.07 -13.82 -30.68
C ASP A 29 -8.86 -12.77 -29.90
N ASN A 30 -9.33 -11.71 -30.59
CA ASN A 30 -10.08 -10.59 -30.02
C ASN A 30 -9.37 -9.91 -28.82
N PRO A 31 -8.13 -9.43 -28.99
CA PRO A 31 -7.41 -8.77 -27.91
C PRO A 31 -8.01 -7.39 -27.61
N PRO A 32 -7.91 -6.89 -26.38
CA PRO A 32 -8.29 -5.52 -26.05
C PRO A 32 -7.59 -4.51 -26.96
N ARG A 33 -8.32 -3.60 -27.54
CA ARG A 33 -7.83 -2.55 -28.44
C ARG A 33 -8.14 -1.18 -27.86
N ALA A 34 -7.24 -0.22 -28.03
CA ALA A 34 -7.56 1.15 -27.73
C ALA A 34 -8.68 1.63 -28.65
N PRO A 35 -9.66 2.42 -28.17
CA PRO A 35 -10.63 3.05 -29.04
C PRO A 35 -9.93 3.88 -30.12
N GLU A 36 -10.30 3.71 -31.39
CA GLU A 36 -9.61 4.37 -32.50
C GLU A 36 -9.57 5.89 -32.38
N VAL A 37 -10.59 6.46 -31.76
CA VAL A 37 -10.68 7.89 -31.46
C VAL A 37 -9.46 8.41 -30.73
N VAL A 38 -8.82 7.60 -29.88
CA VAL A 38 -7.60 7.98 -29.13
C VAL A 38 -6.50 8.49 -30.05
N PHE A 39 -6.33 7.86 -31.22
CA PHE A 39 -5.32 8.26 -32.20
C PHE A 39 -5.77 9.40 -33.11
N GLN A 40 -7.03 9.85 -33.00
CA GLN A 40 -7.64 10.90 -33.83
C GLN A 40 -7.90 12.21 -33.03
N LEU A 41 -7.71 12.20 -31.70
CA LEU A 41 -7.96 13.38 -30.86
C LEU A 41 -7.00 14.54 -31.11
N GLY A 42 -5.85 14.28 -31.71
CA GLY A 42 -4.80 15.30 -31.88
C GLY A 42 -4.08 15.66 -30.59
N VAL A 43 -4.10 14.79 -29.59
CA VAL A 43 -3.40 14.93 -28.31
C VAL A 43 -2.26 13.92 -28.20
N PRO A 44 -1.23 14.18 -27.34
CA PRO A 44 -0.15 13.22 -27.11
C PRO A 44 -0.66 11.87 -26.59
N VAL A 45 -0.01 10.78 -27.02
CA VAL A 45 -0.31 9.41 -26.57
C VAL A 45 0.97 8.72 -26.12
N LEU A 46 0.95 8.11 -24.94
CA LEU A 46 2.01 7.24 -24.41
C LEU A 46 1.48 5.82 -24.28
N GLY A 47 2.06 4.87 -25.01
CA GLY A 47 1.82 3.44 -24.84
C GLY A 47 2.88 2.79 -23.96
N ILE A 48 2.47 2.08 -22.91
CA ILE A 48 3.34 1.35 -21.98
C ILE A 48 3.11 -0.15 -22.16
N CYS A 49 4.16 -0.92 -22.47
CA CYS A 49 4.12 -2.38 -22.65
C CYS A 49 3.00 -2.80 -23.63
N TYR A 50 1.92 -3.41 -23.15
CA TYR A 50 0.76 -3.74 -23.97
C TYR A 50 0.21 -2.50 -24.72
N GLY A 51 0.18 -1.34 -24.09
CA GLY A 51 -0.26 -0.09 -24.72
C GLY A 51 0.62 0.33 -25.91
N MET A 52 1.93 0.11 -25.85
CA MET A 52 2.83 0.30 -27.01
C MET A 52 2.54 -0.72 -28.10
N GLN A 53 2.33 -1.98 -27.74
CA GLN A 53 2.07 -3.06 -28.68
C GLN A 53 0.73 -2.86 -29.42
N THR A 54 -0.34 -2.50 -28.68
CA THR A 54 -1.64 -2.22 -29.31
C THR A 54 -1.58 -0.99 -30.21
N MET A 55 -0.86 0.07 -29.80
CA MET A 55 -0.62 1.25 -30.64
C MET A 55 0.12 0.88 -31.91
N ALA A 56 1.18 0.07 -31.83
CA ALA A 56 1.92 -0.39 -33.00
C ALA A 56 1.02 -1.18 -33.97
N ALA A 57 0.27 -2.16 -33.45
CA ALA A 57 -0.60 -3.00 -34.25
C ALA A 57 -1.74 -2.22 -34.92
N GLN A 58 -2.34 -1.25 -34.23
CA GLN A 58 -3.46 -0.46 -34.77
C GLN A 58 -3.01 0.61 -35.78
N LEU A 59 -1.76 1.07 -35.69
CA LEU A 59 -1.22 2.08 -36.61
C LEU A 59 -0.45 1.48 -37.80
N GLY A 60 -0.49 0.14 -38.00
CA GLY A 60 0.07 -0.53 -39.16
C GLY A 60 1.48 -1.11 -38.95
N GLY A 61 1.97 -1.15 -37.74
CA GLY A 61 3.16 -1.91 -37.37
C GLY A 61 2.88 -3.39 -37.12
N ARG A 62 3.89 -4.14 -36.71
CA ARG A 62 3.76 -5.58 -36.48
C ARG A 62 4.32 -5.98 -35.09
N VAL A 63 3.54 -6.81 -34.42
CA VAL A 63 3.85 -7.39 -33.10
C VAL A 63 3.94 -8.91 -33.25
N GLU A 64 4.91 -9.52 -32.61
CA GLU A 64 5.10 -10.97 -32.58
C GLU A 64 5.25 -11.47 -31.16
N THR A 65 4.68 -12.67 -30.91
CA THR A 65 4.95 -13.42 -29.67
C THR A 65 6.34 -14.04 -29.77
N HIS A 66 7.17 -13.81 -28.76
CA HIS A 66 8.54 -14.32 -28.74
C HIS A 66 8.66 -15.50 -27.76
N HIS A 67 9.45 -16.52 -28.15
CA HIS A 67 9.68 -17.70 -27.31
C HIS A 67 10.47 -17.44 -26.02
N HIS A 68 11.28 -16.37 -25.99
CA HIS A 68 11.95 -15.91 -24.79
C HIS A 68 11.21 -14.69 -24.25
N GLN A 69 10.52 -14.90 -23.13
CA GLN A 69 9.88 -13.83 -22.37
C GLN A 69 10.94 -13.04 -21.60
N GLU A 70 10.78 -11.74 -21.50
CA GLU A 70 11.70 -10.87 -20.77
C GLU A 70 10.99 -10.32 -19.53
N PHE A 71 11.39 -10.83 -18.36
CA PHE A 71 10.87 -10.42 -17.06
C PHE A 71 11.99 -9.97 -16.14
N GLY A 72 11.82 -8.82 -15.51
CA GLY A 72 12.75 -8.31 -14.52
C GLY A 72 13.60 -7.14 -15.02
N TYR A 73 14.75 -6.98 -14.37
CA TYR A 73 15.69 -5.91 -14.67
C TYR A 73 16.29 -6.05 -16.07
N ALA A 74 16.31 -4.96 -16.80
CA ALA A 74 16.98 -4.85 -18.10
C ALA A 74 17.63 -3.47 -18.25
N GLN A 75 18.64 -3.39 -19.11
CA GLN A 75 19.20 -2.11 -19.58
C GLN A 75 18.72 -1.81 -20.98
N VAL A 76 18.16 -0.62 -21.17
CA VAL A 76 17.79 -0.10 -22.49
C VAL A 76 18.72 1.04 -22.89
N ARG A 77 19.20 0.98 -24.13
CA ARG A 77 19.88 2.11 -24.73
C ARG A 77 18.84 3.16 -25.12
N ALA A 78 18.83 4.28 -24.40
CA ALA A 78 17.99 5.42 -24.71
C ALA A 78 18.61 6.28 -25.80
N ARG A 79 17.81 6.65 -26.79
CA ARG A 79 18.21 7.59 -27.82
C ARG A 79 17.65 8.97 -27.48
N GLY A 80 18.52 9.89 -27.05
CA GLY A 80 18.16 11.21 -26.52
C GLY A 80 17.64 12.23 -27.54
N HIS A 81 17.25 11.78 -28.76
CA HIS A 81 16.74 12.68 -29.80
C HIS A 81 15.23 12.92 -29.75
N THR A 82 14.51 12.24 -28.84
CA THR A 82 13.06 12.39 -28.66
C THR A 82 12.73 13.30 -27.50
N ALA A 83 11.62 14.01 -27.58
CA ALA A 83 11.17 14.89 -26.50
C ALA A 83 10.98 14.10 -25.18
N LEU A 84 10.51 12.85 -25.25
CA LEU A 84 10.24 12.04 -24.06
C LEU A 84 11.51 11.63 -23.30
N LEU A 85 12.56 11.16 -24.00
CA LEU A 85 13.77 10.61 -23.38
C LEU A 85 14.99 11.53 -23.41
N LYS A 86 14.85 12.76 -23.91
CA LYS A 86 15.95 13.73 -23.95
C LYS A 86 16.52 13.96 -22.54
N ASP A 87 17.84 13.80 -22.42
CA ASP A 87 18.59 14.01 -21.16
C ASP A 87 18.10 13.12 -19.99
N ILE A 88 17.48 11.96 -20.28
CA ILE A 88 17.07 10.97 -19.29
C ILE A 88 17.89 9.71 -19.48
N GLU A 89 18.80 9.45 -18.53
CA GLU A 89 19.68 8.28 -18.49
C GLU A 89 20.13 8.01 -17.06
N ASP A 90 20.42 6.73 -16.75
CA ASP A 90 21.01 6.32 -15.47
C ASP A 90 22.53 6.25 -15.58
N HIS A 91 23.01 5.82 -16.74
CA HIS A 91 24.43 5.64 -17.05
C HIS A 91 24.75 6.09 -18.46
N THR A 92 26.01 6.36 -18.70
CA THR A 92 26.54 6.61 -20.04
C THR A 92 27.64 5.61 -20.34
N THR A 93 27.62 4.98 -21.52
CA THR A 93 28.70 4.09 -21.98
C THR A 93 29.97 4.88 -22.31
N GLU A 94 31.10 4.17 -22.48
CA GLU A 94 32.37 4.77 -22.92
C GLU A 94 32.25 5.50 -24.28
N GLU A 95 31.32 5.04 -25.14
CA GLU A 95 31.01 5.65 -26.43
C GLU A 95 30.01 6.80 -26.34
N GLY A 96 29.57 7.19 -25.14
CA GLY A 96 28.64 8.30 -24.92
C GLY A 96 27.15 7.93 -25.14
N TRP A 97 26.78 6.65 -25.08
CA TRP A 97 25.39 6.24 -25.20
C TRP A 97 24.68 6.26 -23.84
N GLY A 98 23.49 6.87 -23.77
CA GLY A 98 22.65 6.83 -22.58
C GLY A 98 22.01 5.44 -22.36
N LEU A 99 22.09 4.94 -21.13
CA LEU A 99 21.48 3.71 -20.68
C LEU A 99 20.47 4.00 -19.57
N LEU A 100 19.31 3.30 -19.62
CA LEU A 100 18.30 3.31 -18.60
C LEU A 100 18.19 1.94 -17.94
N ASP A 101 18.15 1.91 -16.62
CA ASP A 101 17.84 0.76 -15.81
C ASP A 101 16.32 0.65 -15.68
N VAL A 102 15.72 -0.36 -16.29
CA VAL A 102 14.28 -0.48 -16.45
C VAL A 102 13.77 -1.85 -16.01
N TRP A 103 12.46 -1.94 -15.83
CA TRP A 103 11.78 -3.20 -15.56
C TRP A 103 11.00 -3.63 -16.79
N MET A 104 11.28 -4.84 -17.26
CA MET A 104 10.58 -5.50 -18.37
C MET A 104 9.59 -6.54 -17.83
N SER A 105 8.46 -6.69 -18.50
CA SER A 105 7.46 -7.72 -18.22
C SER A 105 6.63 -8.00 -19.46
N HIS A 106 7.20 -8.72 -20.44
CA HIS A 106 6.52 -8.98 -21.72
C HIS A 106 6.90 -10.31 -22.36
N GLY A 107 5.92 -10.90 -23.09
CA GLY A 107 6.12 -12.04 -23.98
C GLY A 107 6.00 -11.65 -25.45
N ASP A 108 5.26 -10.59 -25.77
CA ASP A 108 5.14 -10.03 -27.10
C ASP A 108 6.07 -8.83 -27.27
N ARG A 109 6.51 -8.58 -28.51
CA ARG A 109 7.35 -7.43 -28.83
C ARG A 109 7.00 -6.84 -30.19
N VAL A 110 7.18 -5.54 -30.33
CA VAL A 110 7.10 -4.87 -31.63
C VAL A 110 8.33 -5.24 -32.45
N VAL A 111 8.10 -5.73 -33.68
CA VAL A 111 9.17 -6.12 -34.62
C VAL A 111 9.22 -5.17 -35.83
N GLU A 112 8.14 -4.45 -36.11
CA GLU A 112 8.07 -3.45 -37.16
C GLU A 112 7.28 -2.24 -36.66
N MET A 113 7.91 -1.07 -36.76
CA MET A 113 7.28 0.19 -36.33
C MET A 113 6.26 0.65 -37.37
N PRO A 114 5.18 1.33 -36.94
CA PRO A 114 4.28 2.00 -37.87
C PRO A 114 5.00 3.12 -38.65
N GLU A 115 4.41 3.50 -39.78
CA GLU A 115 4.90 4.62 -40.58
C GLU A 115 4.95 5.91 -39.75
N GLY A 116 6.03 6.67 -39.88
CA GLY A 116 6.28 7.91 -39.14
C GLY A 116 7.02 7.73 -37.80
N PHE A 117 7.03 6.51 -37.25
CA PHE A 117 7.75 6.23 -36.02
C PHE A 117 9.26 6.04 -36.24
N LYS A 118 10.03 6.46 -35.24
CA LYS A 118 11.48 6.25 -35.15
C LYS A 118 11.83 5.51 -33.88
N LEU A 119 12.93 4.76 -33.93
CA LEU A 119 13.44 4.01 -32.79
C LEU A 119 13.90 5.00 -31.68
N MET A 120 13.29 4.87 -30.50
CA MET A 120 13.56 5.71 -29.33
C MET A 120 14.41 4.99 -28.28
N ALA A 121 14.21 3.68 -28.10
CA ALA A 121 14.98 2.86 -27.17
C ALA A 121 15.15 1.43 -27.71
N SER A 122 16.23 0.76 -27.31
CA SER A 122 16.54 -0.62 -27.73
C SER A 122 17.22 -1.40 -26.61
N SER A 123 16.94 -2.70 -26.52
CA SER A 123 17.66 -3.67 -25.68
C SER A 123 17.98 -4.91 -26.51
N GLU A 124 18.75 -5.85 -25.94
CA GLU A 124 19.07 -7.12 -26.56
C GLU A 124 17.79 -7.97 -26.77
N GLY A 125 16.92 -8.02 -25.76
CA GLY A 125 15.66 -8.77 -25.79
C GLY A 125 14.55 -8.07 -26.58
N ALA A 126 14.54 -6.73 -26.62
CA ALA A 126 13.60 -5.92 -27.36
C ALA A 126 14.32 -4.89 -28.25
N PRO A 127 14.64 -5.24 -29.50
CA PRO A 127 15.28 -4.31 -30.45
C PRO A 127 14.51 -3.00 -30.65
N ILE A 128 13.16 -3.05 -30.50
CA ILE A 128 12.29 -1.88 -30.43
C ILE A 128 11.71 -1.83 -29.01
N ALA A 129 12.54 -1.40 -28.04
CA ALA A 129 12.15 -1.17 -26.66
C ALA A 129 11.45 0.18 -26.46
N GLY A 130 11.52 1.05 -27.45
CA GLY A 130 10.82 2.33 -27.49
C GLY A 130 10.74 2.88 -28.90
N MET A 131 9.61 3.50 -29.22
CA MET A 131 9.33 4.13 -30.51
C MET A 131 8.62 5.46 -30.32
N ALA A 132 8.85 6.41 -31.22
CA ALA A 132 8.25 7.73 -31.17
C ALA A 132 7.90 8.29 -32.54
N ASP A 133 6.72 8.91 -32.65
CA ASP A 133 6.34 9.82 -33.71
C ASP A 133 6.23 11.23 -33.12
N GLU A 134 7.28 12.01 -33.29
CA GLU A 134 7.37 13.37 -32.77
C GLU A 134 6.37 14.33 -33.41
N ALA A 135 5.94 14.07 -34.62
CA ALA A 135 4.97 14.94 -35.32
C ALA A 135 3.57 14.86 -34.69
N ARG A 136 3.18 13.66 -34.23
CA ARG A 136 1.90 13.41 -33.56
C ARG A 136 2.00 13.41 -32.04
N HIS A 137 3.24 13.49 -31.49
CA HIS A 137 3.54 13.27 -30.06
C HIS A 137 3.07 11.90 -29.56
N PHE A 138 3.28 10.84 -30.35
CA PHE A 138 2.99 9.48 -29.98
C PHE A 138 4.29 8.78 -29.55
N TYR A 139 4.26 8.21 -28.36
CA TYR A 139 5.41 7.53 -27.75
C TYR A 139 5.01 6.14 -27.29
N GLY A 140 5.89 5.16 -27.45
CA GLY A 140 5.71 3.83 -26.93
C GLY A 140 6.98 3.36 -26.22
N VAL A 141 6.83 2.76 -25.03
CA VAL A 141 7.90 2.10 -24.29
C VAL A 141 7.49 0.68 -23.95
N GLN A 142 8.41 -0.29 -24.15
CA GLN A 142 8.15 -1.69 -23.82
C GLN A 142 8.30 -1.96 -22.33
N PHE A 143 9.15 -1.20 -21.65
CA PHE A 143 9.37 -1.27 -20.21
C PHE A 143 8.28 -0.51 -19.43
N HIS A 144 8.26 -0.71 -18.12
CA HIS A 144 7.28 -0.15 -17.21
C HIS A 144 7.85 1.07 -16.45
N PRO A 145 7.60 2.31 -16.89
CA PRO A 145 8.05 3.51 -16.18
C PRO A 145 7.30 3.75 -14.85
N GLU A 146 6.14 3.15 -14.68
CA GLU A 146 5.30 3.31 -13.48
C GLU A 146 5.79 2.51 -12.27
N VAL A 147 6.69 1.53 -12.46
CA VAL A 147 7.20 0.71 -11.36
C VAL A 147 8.49 1.29 -10.77
N THR A 148 8.69 1.09 -9.46
CA THR A 148 9.85 1.62 -8.72
C THR A 148 11.21 1.10 -9.20
N HIS A 149 11.23 -0.04 -9.90
CA HIS A 149 12.45 -0.64 -10.46
C HIS A 149 12.96 0.07 -11.73
N THR A 150 12.13 0.88 -12.38
CA THR A 150 12.56 1.79 -13.45
C THR A 150 12.96 3.11 -12.82
N ARG A 151 14.28 3.31 -12.65
CA ARG A 151 14.81 4.43 -11.84
C ARG A 151 14.39 5.81 -12.32
N GLN A 152 14.37 6.03 -13.64
CA GLN A 152 13.95 7.29 -14.24
C GLN A 152 12.46 7.35 -14.61
N GLY A 153 11.68 6.37 -14.16
CA GLY A 153 10.25 6.25 -14.53
C GLY A 153 9.42 7.47 -14.16
N ASP A 154 9.59 8.00 -12.95
CA ASP A 154 8.91 9.24 -12.52
C ASP A 154 9.25 10.41 -13.44
N ARG A 155 10.52 10.56 -13.83
CA ARG A 155 10.97 11.64 -14.69
C ARG A 155 10.38 11.52 -16.10
N ILE A 156 10.27 10.30 -16.64
CA ILE A 156 9.65 10.03 -17.95
C ILE A 156 8.16 10.39 -17.91
N LEU A 157 7.42 9.91 -16.88
CA LEU A 157 5.99 10.17 -16.74
C LEU A 157 5.70 11.66 -16.49
N ARG A 158 6.46 12.32 -15.64
CA ARG A 158 6.33 13.78 -15.42
C ARG A 158 6.55 14.56 -16.68
N ARG A 159 7.57 14.23 -17.47
CA ARG A 159 7.82 14.88 -18.76
C ARG A 159 6.66 14.70 -19.72
N PHE A 160 6.14 13.47 -19.85
CA PHE A 160 4.99 13.25 -20.70
C PHE A 160 3.79 14.08 -20.25
N VAL A 161 3.42 14.02 -18.98
CA VAL A 161 2.21 14.67 -18.47
C VAL A 161 2.34 16.19 -18.43
N LEU A 162 3.45 16.73 -17.88
CA LEU A 162 3.58 18.15 -17.62
C LEU A 162 4.12 18.92 -18.82
N GLU A 163 5.14 18.39 -19.50
CA GLU A 163 5.82 19.12 -20.59
C GLU A 163 5.18 18.82 -21.95
N ILE A 164 4.94 17.54 -22.28
CA ILE A 164 4.40 17.15 -23.60
C ILE A 164 2.90 17.36 -23.67
N CYS A 165 2.13 16.93 -22.67
CA CYS A 165 0.67 17.14 -22.63
C CYS A 165 0.27 18.53 -22.13
N GLY A 166 1.20 19.28 -21.52
CA GLY A 166 0.93 20.60 -20.96
C GLY A 166 -0.10 20.59 -19.83
N CYS A 167 -0.13 19.51 -19.04
CA CYS A 167 -0.99 19.42 -17.87
C CYS A 167 -0.39 20.24 -16.72
N GLU A 168 -1.25 20.81 -15.88
CA GLU A 168 -0.83 21.50 -14.67
C GLU A 168 -0.68 20.47 -13.53
N ALA A 169 0.29 20.69 -12.62
CA ALA A 169 0.51 19.83 -11.46
C ALA A 169 -0.46 20.20 -10.31
N LEU A 170 -1.75 20.00 -10.52
CA LEU A 170 -2.81 20.36 -9.57
C LEU A 170 -3.04 19.33 -8.47
N TRP A 171 -2.56 18.10 -8.67
CA TRP A 171 -2.70 17.00 -7.71
C TRP A 171 -1.66 17.14 -6.60
N THR A 172 -1.86 18.10 -5.71
CA THR A 172 -1.03 18.36 -4.53
C THR A 172 -1.80 18.05 -3.26
N SER A 173 -1.10 17.73 -2.16
CA SER A 173 -1.76 17.43 -0.87
C SER A 173 -2.69 18.56 -0.42
N ALA A 174 -2.29 19.82 -0.61
CA ALA A 174 -3.11 20.97 -0.25
C ALA A 174 -4.41 21.03 -1.07
N ASN A 175 -4.31 20.90 -2.40
CA ASN A 175 -5.50 20.91 -3.27
C ASN A 175 -6.40 19.71 -3.02
N ILE A 176 -5.82 18.52 -2.78
CA ILE A 176 -6.57 17.31 -2.42
C ILE A 176 -7.36 17.54 -1.13
N ILE A 177 -6.74 18.14 -0.11
CA ILE A 177 -7.42 18.46 1.15
C ILE A 177 -8.58 19.43 0.93
N GLU A 178 -8.36 20.52 0.19
CA GLU A 178 -9.39 21.52 -0.08
C GLU A 178 -10.59 20.93 -0.85
N ASP A 179 -10.31 20.18 -1.90
CA ASP A 179 -11.34 19.49 -2.69
C ASP A 179 -12.10 18.45 -1.87
N SER A 180 -11.38 17.66 -1.07
CA SER A 180 -12.00 16.67 -0.18
C SER A 180 -12.89 17.33 0.87
N ILE A 181 -12.44 18.42 1.48
CA ILE A 181 -13.25 19.18 2.46
C ILE A 181 -14.55 19.68 1.82
N ARG A 182 -14.46 20.25 0.61
CA ARG A 182 -15.63 20.71 -0.12
C ARG A 182 -16.62 19.58 -0.39
N HIS A 183 -16.15 18.46 -0.96
CA HIS A 183 -16.99 17.30 -1.27
C HIS A 183 -17.60 16.68 -0.01
N ILE A 184 -16.84 16.56 1.08
CA ILE A 184 -17.34 16.04 2.35
C ILE A 184 -18.48 16.94 2.87
N ARG A 185 -18.31 18.26 2.87
CA ARG A 185 -19.34 19.21 3.31
C ARG A 185 -20.61 19.15 2.48
N GLU A 186 -20.46 19.07 1.16
CA GLU A 186 -21.58 18.94 0.22
C GLU A 186 -22.33 17.62 0.43
N GLN A 187 -21.62 16.53 0.67
CA GLN A 187 -22.20 15.20 0.80
C GLN A 187 -22.86 14.97 2.16
N VAL A 188 -22.21 15.42 3.22
CA VAL A 188 -22.65 15.21 4.62
C VAL A 188 -23.72 16.23 5.03
N GLY A 189 -23.57 17.48 4.61
CA GLY A 189 -24.46 18.58 5.05
C GLY A 189 -24.43 18.76 6.56
N GLU A 190 -25.60 18.69 7.21
CA GLU A 190 -25.75 18.81 8.67
C GLU A 190 -25.80 17.45 9.40
N ASP A 191 -25.63 16.35 8.67
CA ASP A 191 -25.68 15.01 9.26
C ASP A 191 -24.44 14.72 10.14
N GLU A 192 -24.57 13.79 11.07
CA GLU A 192 -23.45 13.29 11.87
C GLU A 192 -22.76 12.09 11.20
N VAL A 193 -21.44 12.02 11.38
CA VAL A 193 -20.56 10.98 10.84
C VAL A 193 -19.94 10.21 11.98
N ILE A 194 -19.94 8.88 11.87
CA ILE A 194 -19.21 7.99 12.75
C ILE A 194 -18.03 7.37 12.01
N LEU A 195 -16.89 7.26 12.69
CA LEU A 195 -15.66 6.66 12.17
C LEU A 195 -15.10 5.64 13.16
N GLY A 196 -14.83 4.42 12.69
CA GLY A 196 -14.00 3.47 13.42
C GLY A 196 -12.52 3.90 13.37
N LEU A 197 -11.99 4.35 14.49
CA LEU A 197 -10.59 4.76 14.61
C LEU A 197 -9.75 3.57 15.07
N SER A 198 -8.98 2.98 14.16
CA SER A 198 -8.15 1.80 14.48
C SER A 198 -6.76 2.15 15.01
N GLY A 199 -6.37 3.43 15.00
CA GLY A 199 -4.99 3.86 15.24
C GLY A 199 -4.05 3.62 14.05
N GLY A 200 -4.52 3.01 12.96
CA GLY A 200 -3.79 2.88 11.69
C GLY A 200 -3.72 4.20 10.93
N VAL A 201 -2.80 4.29 9.97
CA VAL A 201 -2.56 5.53 9.21
C VAL A 201 -3.83 6.03 8.50
N ASP A 202 -4.54 5.15 7.81
CA ASP A 202 -5.68 5.55 6.97
C ASP A 202 -6.84 6.10 7.80
N SER A 203 -7.26 5.38 8.85
CA SER A 203 -8.30 5.86 9.77
C SER A 203 -7.89 7.15 10.47
N SER A 204 -6.61 7.32 10.77
CA SER A 204 -6.06 8.54 11.39
C SER A 204 -6.15 9.74 10.44
N VAL A 205 -5.82 9.56 9.17
CA VAL A 205 -5.91 10.61 8.14
C VAL A 205 -7.37 10.96 7.87
N VAL A 206 -8.27 9.96 7.80
CA VAL A 206 -9.71 10.20 7.69
C VAL A 206 -10.24 11.01 8.87
N ALA A 207 -9.84 10.67 10.09
CA ALA A 207 -10.26 11.41 11.30
C ALA A 207 -9.83 12.88 11.23
N ALA A 208 -8.57 13.13 10.89
CA ALA A 208 -8.05 14.49 10.77
C ALA A 208 -8.72 15.29 9.65
N LEU A 209 -8.95 14.68 8.50
CA LEU A 209 -9.60 15.30 7.34
C LEU A 209 -11.08 15.62 7.63
N LEU A 210 -11.81 14.67 8.18
CA LEU A 210 -13.21 14.86 8.56
C LEU A 210 -13.37 15.94 9.65
N HIS A 211 -12.52 15.92 10.67
CA HIS A 211 -12.56 16.95 11.70
C HIS A 211 -12.33 18.35 11.11
N LYS A 212 -11.39 18.49 10.19
CA LYS A 212 -11.17 19.76 9.47
C LYS A 212 -12.35 20.17 8.58
N ALA A 213 -13.06 19.18 8.01
CA ALA A 213 -14.22 19.44 7.16
C ALA A 213 -15.49 19.77 7.92
N ILE A 214 -15.85 18.99 8.94
CA ILE A 214 -17.18 18.99 9.59
C ILE A 214 -17.13 19.14 11.12
N GLY A 215 -15.93 19.25 11.72
CA GLY A 215 -15.78 19.54 13.15
C GLY A 215 -16.53 18.56 14.07
N ASP A 216 -17.41 19.12 14.89
CA ASP A 216 -18.15 18.36 15.93
C ASP A 216 -19.20 17.38 15.39
N GLN A 217 -19.49 17.39 14.08
CA GLN A 217 -20.35 16.37 13.46
C GLN A 217 -19.67 15.00 13.40
N LEU A 218 -18.33 14.93 13.61
CA LEU A 218 -17.56 13.71 13.64
C LEU A 218 -17.54 13.12 15.05
N THR A 219 -17.88 11.83 15.16
CA THR A 219 -17.61 11.02 16.36
C THR A 219 -16.78 9.81 15.95
N CYS A 220 -15.61 9.65 16.58
CA CYS A 220 -14.76 8.48 16.40
C CYS A 220 -15.02 7.45 17.49
N VAL A 221 -15.03 6.17 17.14
CA VAL A 221 -15.07 5.05 18.09
C VAL A 221 -13.75 4.31 18.00
N PHE A 222 -13.04 4.25 19.11
CA PHE A 222 -11.78 3.52 19.26
C PHE A 222 -12.01 2.31 20.17
N VAL A 223 -11.84 1.11 19.62
CA VAL A 223 -12.01 -0.14 20.39
C VAL A 223 -10.64 -0.62 20.86
N ASP A 224 -10.44 -0.58 22.17
CA ASP A 224 -9.26 -1.15 22.81
C ASP A 224 -9.53 -2.63 23.11
N ASN A 225 -9.00 -3.48 22.26
CA ASN A 225 -9.21 -4.94 22.33
C ASN A 225 -8.21 -5.67 23.24
N GLY A 226 -7.31 -4.93 23.93
CA GLY A 226 -6.27 -5.54 24.75
C GLY A 226 -5.12 -6.20 23.95
N LEU A 227 -5.17 -6.12 22.61
CA LEU A 227 -4.15 -6.70 21.71
C LEU A 227 -3.37 -5.61 20.95
N LEU A 228 -3.39 -4.39 21.46
CA LEU A 228 -2.65 -3.26 20.95
C LEU A 228 -1.19 -3.27 21.46
N ARG A 229 -0.33 -2.48 20.82
CA ARG A 229 1.03 -2.21 21.29
C ARG A 229 1.02 -1.46 22.62
N LEU A 230 2.16 -1.43 23.29
CA LEU A 230 2.33 -0.74 24.58
C LEU A 230 1.92 0.72 24.46
N HIS A 231 1.01 1.17 25.34
CA HIS A 231 0.47 2.54 25.40
C HIS A 231 -0.21 3.07 24.12
N GLU A 232 -0.48 2.22 23.13
CA GLU A 232 -1.07 2.66 21.86
C GLU A 232 -2.44 3.31 22.04
N GLY A 233 -3.31 2.74 22.86
CA GLY A 233 -4.61 3.34 23.17
C GLY A 233 -4.52 4.72 23.81
N ASP A 234 -3.57 4.91 24.72
CA ASP A 234 -3.34 6.20 25.37
C ASP A 234 -2.76 7.23 24.38
N GLN A 235 -1.89 6.80 23.47
CA GLN A 235 -1.36 7.65 22.41
C GLN A 235 -2.44 8.11 21.43
N VAL A 236 -3.35 7.21 21.03
CA VAL A 236 -4.51 7.55 20.18
C VAL A 236 -5.37 8.61 20.87
N MET A 237 -5.73 8.41 22.14
CA MET A 237 -6.52 9.39 22.91
C MET A 237 -5.79 10.72 23.08
N ALA A 238 -4.49 10.70 23.35
CA ALA A 238 -3.70 11.93 23.46
C ALA A 238 -3.66 12.71 22.15
N THR A 239 -3.46 12.04 21.02
CA THR A 239 -3.38 12.69 19.72
C THR A 239 -4.74 13.24 19.26
N PHE A 240 -5.76 12.39 19.23
CA PHE A 240 -7.04 12.77 18.61
C PHE A 240 -7.93 13.55 19.59
N ALA A 241 -8.11 13.08 20.82
CA ALA A 241 -9.01 13.76 21.74
C ALA A 241 -8.37 15.00 22.38
N LYS A 242 -7.12 14.93 22.84
CA LYS A 242 -6.51 16.06 23.58
C LYS A 242 -5.90 17.11 22.67
N HIS A 243 -5.12 16.70 21.64
CA HIS A 243 -4.39 17.65 20.79
C HIS A 243 -5.26 18.17 19.63
N MET A 244 -6.02 17.29 18.99
CA MET A 244 -6.85 17.68 17.86
C MET A 244 -8.28 18.09 18.24
N GLY A 245 -8.73 17.79 19.47
CA GLY A 245 -10.08 18.12 19.94
C GLY A 245 -11.17 17.29 19.28
N ILE A 246 -10.86 16.12 18.73
CA ILE A 246 -11.83 15.23 18.11
C ILE A 246 -12.60 14.46 19.19
N ARG A 247 -13.92 14.33 19.00
CA ARG A 247 -14.74 13.50 19.88
C ARG A 247 -14.42 12.02 19.65
N VAL A 248 -13.72 11.39 20.61
CA VAL A 248 -13.35 9.96 20.56
C VAL A 248 -14.00 9.22 21.73
N ILE A 249 -14.76 8.18 21.43
CA ILE A 249 -15.29 7.22 22.39
C ILE A 249 -14.31 6.04 22.44
N ARG A 250 -13.59 5.88 23.55
CA ARG A 250 -12.75 4.69 23.79
C ARG A 250 -13.59 3.61 24.47
N VAL A 251 -13.65 2.46 23.84
CA VAL A 251 -14.34 1.28 24.37
C VAL A 251 -13.28 0.30 24.87
N ASP A 252 -13.23 0.09 26.18
CA ASP A 252 -12.40 -0.95 26.78
C ASP A 252 -13.11 -2.31 26.57
N ALA A 253 -12.55 -3.13 25.70
CA ALA A 253 -13.10 -4.43 25.35
C ALA A 253 -12.13 -5.60 25.58
N GLU A 254 -10.96 -5.35 26.27
CA GLU A 254 -9.93 -6.37 26.49
C GLU A 254 -10.52 -7.69 27.00
N GLN A 255 -11.34 -7.65 28.04
CA GLN A 255 -11.88 -8.88 28.62
C GLN A 255 -12.83 -9.62 27.70
N ARG A 256 -13.61 -8.88 26.87
CA ARG A 256 -14.52 -9.50 25.90
C ARG A 256 -13.74 -10.27 24.83
N PHE A 257 -12.68 -9.67 24.27
CA PHE A 257 -11.81 -10.31 23.28
C PHE A 257 -11.09 -11.54 23.85
N LEU A 258 -10.52 -11.42 25.04
CA LEU A 258 -9.81 -12.52 25.70
C LEU A 258 -10.74 -13.71 26.00
N ASN A 259 -11.98 -13.46 26.39
CA ASN A 259 -12.97 -14.51 26.66
C ASN A 259 -13.33 -15.27 25.38
N GLU A 260 -13.57 -14.59 24.27
CA GLU A 260 -13.90 -15.20 22.98
C GLU A 260 -12.71 -15.94 22.33
N LEU A 261 -11.48 -15.51 22.62
CA LEU A 261 -10.25 -16.12 22.12
C LEU A 261 -9.75 -17.27 23.00
N ALA A 262 -10.39 -17.53 24.14
CA ALA A 262 -9.96 -18.59 25.05
C ALA A 262 -10.05 -19.97 24.37
N GLY A 263 -8.93 -20.71 24.39
CA GLY A 263 -8.82 -22.02 23.75
C GLY A 263 -8.69 -22.00 22.21
N ILE A 264 -8.67 -20.82 21.58
CA ILE A 264 -8.56 -20.70 20.12
C ILE A 264 -7.08 -20.58 19.74
N ALA A 265 -6.59 -21.55 18.96
CA ALA A 265 -5.20 -21.58 18.50
C ALA A 265 -5.04 -21.42 16.97
N ASP A 266 -6.11 -21.67 16.21
CA ASP A 266 -6.08 -21.53 14.76
C ASP A 266 -6.03 -20.06 14.33
N PRO A 267 -5.06 -19.65 13.50
CA PRO A 267 -4.87 -18.25 13.11
C PRO A 267 -6.06 -17.65 12.38
N GLU A 268 -6.70 -18.42 11.51
CA GLU A 268 -7.83 -17.94 10.73
C GLU A 268 -9.09 -17.78 11.60
N GLU A 269 -9.27 -18.67 12.55
CA GLU A 269 -10.35 -18.58 13.55
C GLU A 269 -10.15 -17.36 14.46
N LYS A 270 -8.92 -17.11 14.94
CA LYS A 270 -8.59 -15.88 15.70
C LYS A 270 -8.96 -14.62 14.90
N ARG A 271 -8.58 -14.56 13.62
CA ARG A 271 -8.89 -13.42 12.74
C ARG A 271 -10.39 -13.19 12.59
N LYS A 272 -11.16 -14.26 12.40
CA LYS A 272 -12.62 -14.20 12.27
C LYS A 272 -13.30 -13.72 13.55
N ILE A 273 -12.88 -14.24 14.69
CA ILE A 273 -13.43 -13.85 16.01
C ILE A 273 -13.13 -12.36 16.25
N ILE A 274 -11.88 -11.94 16.08
CA ILE A 274 -11.46 -10.56 16.31
C ILE A 274 -12.22 -9.62 15.39
N GLY A 275 -12.30 -9.93 14.10
CA GLY A 275 -13.02 -9.13 13.11
C GLY A 275 -14.52 -9.00 13.44
N ARG A 276 -15.18 -10.11 13.77
CA ARG A 276 -16.61 -10.12 14.19
C ARG A 276 -16.83 -9.24 15.41
N MET A 277 -16.00 -9.38 16.43
CA MET A 277 -16.14 -8.61 17.66
C MET A 277 -15.95 -7.11 17.47
N PHE A 278 -15.02 -6.70 16.59
CA PHE A 278 -14.90 -5.27 16.24
C PHE A 278 -16.19 -4.74 15.64
N VAL A 279 -16.82 -5.48 14.74
CA VAL A 279 -18.09 -5.08 14.11
C VAL A 279 -19.18 -4.98 15.16
N GLU A 280 -19.36 -6.00 16.00
CA GLU A 280 -20.39 -6.03 17.07
C GLU A 280 -20.26 -4.84 18.02
N ILE A 281 -19.03 -4.56 18.52
CA ILE A 281 -18.80 -3.44 19.44
C ILE A 281 -19.04 -2.11 18.75
N PHE A 282 -18.59 -1.99 17.49
CA PHE A 282 -18.82 -0.77 16.71
C PHE A 282 -20.32 -0.54 16.49
N GLU A 283 -21.10 -1.59 16.20
CA GLU A 283 -22.56 -1.53 16.07
C GLU A 283 -23.23 -1.10 17.38
N GLU A 284 -22.81 -1.67 18.50
CA GLU A 284 -23.30 -1.30 19.83
C GLU A 284 -23.09 0.21 20.11
N GLU A 285 -21.91 0.73 19.80
CA GLU A 285 -21.61 2.16 20.00
C GLU A 285 -22.33 3.08 19.01
N SER A 286 -22.38 2.65 17.73
CA SER A 286 -23.08 3.44 16.70
C SER A 286 -24.58 3.54 16.95
N SER A 287 -25.19 2.50 17.51
CA SER A 287 -26.64 2.50 17.85
C SER A 287 -27.02 3.53 18.93
N LYS A 288 -26.05 3.96 19.74
CA LYS A 288 -26.24 5.00 20.75
C LYS A 288 -26.22 6.42 20.14
N LEU A 289 -25.72 6.55 18.92
CA LEU A 289 -25.61 7.82 18.17
C LEU A 289 -26.77 7.93 17.18
N THR A 290 -27.93 8.36 17.68
CA THR A 290 -29.18 8.33 16.91
C THR A 290 -29.20 9.27 15.70
N ASN A 291 -28.32 10.28 15.67
CA ASN A 291 -28.22 11.27 14.59
C ASN A 291 -27.15 10.92 13.54
N ALA A 292 -26.35 9.88 13.77
CA ALA A 292 -25.35 9.45 12.80
C ALA A 292 -26.02 8.82 11.59
N LYS A 293 -25.74 9.37 10.39
CA LYS A 293 -26.26 8.87 9.12
C LYS A 293 -25.16 8.37 8.19
N TRP A 294 -23.91 8.65 8.50
CA TRP A 294 -22.76 8.30 7.69
C TRP A 294 -21.75 7.48 8.48
N LEU A 295 -21.24 6.42 7.85
CA LEU A 295 -20.07 5.68 8.30
C LEU A 295 -18.88 6.05 7.41
N ALA A 296 -17.85 6.62 8.03
CA ALA A 296 -16.59 6.88 7.34
C ALA A 296 -15.67 5.67 7.40
N GLN A 297 -14.98 5.42 6.30
CA GLN A 297 -13.99 4.35 6.18
C GLN A 297 -12.71 4.87 5.52
N GLY A 298 -11.58 4.32 5.95
CA GLY A 298 -10.25 4.60 5.42
C GLY A 298 -9.89 3.75 4.20
N THR A 299 -10.85 3.46 3.33
CA THR A 299 -10.61 2.75 2.06
C THR A 299 -9.69 3.58 1.19
N ILE A 300 -8.64 2.97 0.64
CA ILE A 300 -7.70 3.59 -0.29
C ILE A 300 -7.77 2.90 -1.66
N TYR A 301 -7.17 3.51 -2.69
CA TYR A 301 -7.28 3.01 -4.07
C TYR A 301 -6.79 1.56 -4.27
N PRO A 302 -5.69 1.10 -3.65
CA PRO A 302 -5.30 -0.32 -3.68
C PRO A 302 -6.39 -1.28 -3.20
N ASP A 303 -7.15 -0.93 -2.14
CA ASP A 303 -8.25 -1.76 -1.64
C ASP A 303 -9.37 -1.89 -2.68
N VAL A 304 -9.62 -0.82 -3.44
CA VAL A 304 -10.62 -0.81 -4.52
C VAL A 304 -10.21 -1.74 -5.67
N ILE A 305 -8.92 -1.71 -6.06
CA ILE A 305 -8.39 -2.57 -7.12
C ILE A 305 -8.46 -4.05 -6.70
N GLU A 306 -8.02 -4.37 -5.49
CA GLU A 306 -8.05 -5.74 -4.95
C GLU A 306 -9.49 -6.28 -4.91
N SER A 307 -10.46 -5.44 -4.55
CA SER A 307 -11.88 -5.82 -4.51
C SER A 307 -12.50 -6.00 -5.90
N ALA A 308 -12.08 -5.22 -6.89
CA ALA A 308 -12.57 -5.34 -8.27
C ALA A 308 -12.08 -6.63 -8.94
N GLY A 309 -10.85 -7.06 -8.64
CA GLY A 309 -10.29 -8.34 -9.13
C GLY A 309 -11.10 -9.57 -8.70
N SER A 310 -11.75 -9.53 -7.54
CA SER A 310 -12.58 -10.62 -7.04
C SER A 310 -13.88 -10.84 -7.83
N LYS A 311 -14.40 -9.79 -8.49
CA LYS A 311 -15.63 -9.86 -9.31
C LYS A 311 -15.42 -10.51 -10.67
N THR A 312 -14.20 -10.59 -11.17
CA THR A 312 -13.88 -11.18 -12.47
C THR A 312 -13.55 -12.68 -12.41
N GLY A 313 -13.61 -13.32 -11.24
CA GLY A 313 -13.53 -14.78 -11.07
C GLY A 313 -12.16 -15.43 -11.34
N LYS A 314 -11.12 -14.65 -11.63
CA LYS A 314 -9.76 -15.16 -11.94
C LYS A 314 -8.69 -14.82 -10.89
N ALA A 315 -9.02 -14.08 -9.85
CA ALA A 315 -8.12 -13.80 -8.74
C ALA A 315 -8.59 -14.47 -7.46
N HIS A 316 -7.72 -15.23 -6.81
CA HIS A 316 -7.96 -15.69 -5.44
C HIS A 316 -7.98 -14.47 -4.52
N VAL A 317 -9.01 -14.37 -3.66
CA VAL A 317 -9.13 -13.33 -2.63
C VAL A 317 -7.93 -13.45 -1.69
N ILE A 318 -6.96 -12.57 -1.80
CA ILE A 318 -5.74 -12.58 -0.99
C ILE A 318 -5.95 -11.93 0.38
N LYS A 319 -6.98 -11.09 0.54
CA LYS A 319 -7.31 -10.44 1.82
C LYS A 319 -8.80 -10.34 2.05
N SER A 320 -9.28 -11.04 3.08
CA SER A 320 -10.66 -10.97 3.61
C SER A 320 -10.86 -9.82 4.63
N HIS A 321 -9.90 -8.90 4.80
CA HIS A 321 -9.81 -8.03 5.97
C HIS A 321 -10.19 -6.56 5.73
N HIS A 322 -10.35 -6.15 4.49
CA HIS A 322 -10.89 -4.83 4.16
C HIS A 322 -12.32 -4.98 3.68
N ASN A 323 -13.26 -4.58 4.53
CA ASN A 323 -14.69 -4.68 4.28
C ASN A 323 -15.13 -3.64 3.23
N VAL A 324 -14.60 -3.77 2.00
CA VAL A 324 -15.03 -2.95 0.87
C VAL A 324 -16.39 -3.44 0.42
N GLY A 325 -17.44 -2.81 0.92
CA GLY A 325 -18.82 -3.03 0.49
C GLY A 325 -19.68 -3.92 1.38
N GLY A 326 -19.29 -4.20 2.63
CA GLY A 326 -20.02 -5.08 3.53
C GLY A 326 -20.44 -4.41 4.84
N LEU A 327 -21.22 -3.32 4.79
CA LEU A 327 -22.01 -2.96 5.96
C LEU A 327 -23.06 -4.06 6.19
N PRO A 328 -23.28 -4.50 7.45
CA PRO A 328 -24.41 -5.36 7.76
C PRO A 328 -25.71 -4.75 7.22
N ALA A 329 -26.55 -5.57 6.60
CA ALA A 329 -27.75 -5.10 5.89
C ALA A 329 -28.75 -4.30 6.76
N HIS A 330 -28.61 -4.37 8.08
CA HIS A 330 -29.41 -3.65 9.06
C HIS A 330 -28.84 -2.25 9.43
N MET A 331 -27.55 -1.97 9.12
CA MET A 331 -26.98 -0.65 9.31
C MET A 331 -27.50 0.31 8.20
N ARG A 332 -28.33 1.25 8.58
CA ARG A 332 -28.89 2.27 7.68
C ARG A 332 -27.93 3.45 7.41
N LEU A 333 -26.64 3.26 7.67
CA LEU A 333 -25.63 4.30 7.47
C LEU A 333 -25.19 4.34 5.99
N LYS A 334 -25.01 5.54 5.47
CA LYS A 334 -24.38 5.75 4.16
C LYS A 334 -22.86 5.67 4.31
N LEU A 335 -22.18 5.19 3.28
CA LEU A 335 -20.73 5.08 3.29
C LEU A 335 -20.05 6.38 2.84
N LEU A 336 -19.04 6.82 3.56
CA LEU A 336 -18.18 7.96 3.26
C LEU A 336 -16.72 7.51 3.19
N GLU A 337 -16.11 7.57 2.01
CA GLU A 337 -14.74 7.05 1.75
C GLU A 337 -13.83 8.17 1.20
N PRO A 338 -13.36 9.08 2.02
CA PRO A 338 -12.63 10.27 1.54
C PRO A 338 -11.29 10.00 0.86
N LEU A 339 -10.67 8.83 1.13
CA LEU A 339 -9.35 8.46 0.62
C LEU A 339 -9.41 7.46 -0.55
N ARG A 340 -10.59 7.15 -1.06
CA ARG A 340 -10.82 6.07 -2.02
C ARG A 340 -10.01 6.17 -3.32
N GLU A 341 -9.63 7.36 -3.72
CA GLU A 341 -8.87 7.63 -4.95
C GLU A 341 -7.36 7.80 -4.71
N LEU A 342 -6.89 7.65 -3.45
CA LEU A 342 -5.52 7.92 -3.06
C LEU A 342 -4.71 6.64 -2.87
N PHE A 343 -3.43 6.71 -3.22
CA PHE A 343 -2.45 5.70 -2.88
C PHE A 343 -1.87 5.93 -1.48
N LYS A 344 -1.23 4.91 -0.91
CA LYS A 344 -0.73 4.93 0.46
C LYS A 344 0.29 6.04 0.74
N ASP A 345 1.16 6.33 -0.21
CA ASP A 345 2.15 7.39 -0.09
C ASP A 345 1.50 8.79 -0.13
N GLU A 346 0.43 8.96 -0.91
CA GLU A 346 -0.36 10.20 -0.94
C GLU A 346 -1.10 10.40 0.39
N VAL A 347 -1.71 9.34 0.93
CA VAL A 347 -2.38 9.37 2.24
C VAL A 347 -1.40 9.78 3.35
N ARG A 348 -0.16 9.28 3.32
CA ARG A 348 0.88 9.70 4.27
C ARG A 348 1.23 11.18 4.15
N LYS A 349 1.42 11.68 2.93
CA LYS A 349 1.67 13.11 2.68
C LYS A 349 0.51 13.97 3.18
N LEU A 350 -0.73 13.53 2.91
CA LEU A 350 -1.93 14.18 3.44
C LEU A 350 -1.92 14.23 4.97
N GLY A 351 -1.58 13.12 5.61
CA GLY A 351 -1.51 13.04 7.07
C GLY A 351 -0.57 14.08 7.68
N LEU A 352 0.62 14.26 7.10
CA LEU A 352 1.56 15.29 7.54
C LEU A 352 0.99 16.71 7.35
N GLU A 353 0.40 16.98 6.19
CA GLU A 353 -0.20 18.29 5.87
C GLU A 353 -1.40 18.61 6.81
N LEU A 354 -2.12 17.58 7.26
CA LEU A 354 -3.19 17.69 8.25
C LEU A 354 -2.69 17.81 9.70
N GLY A 355 -1.37 17.79 9.91
CA GLY A 355 -0.75 17.98 11.22
C GLY A 355 -0.62 16.71 12.08
N LEU A 356 -0.78 15.52 11.49
CA LEU A 356 -0.51 14.28 12.21
C LEU A 356 1.00 14.10 12.45
N PRO A 357 1.41 13.55 13.62
CA PRO A 357 2.81 13.29 13.90
C PRO A 357 3.46 12.35 12.88
N TYR A 358 4.71 12.62 12.49
CA TYR A 358 5.48 11.78 11.56
C TYR A 358 5.48 10.31 11.96
N GLU A 359 5.71 10.04 13.24
CA GLU A 359 5.77 8.69 13.79
C GLU A 359 4.46 7.91 13.69
N MET A 360 3.33 8.60 13.62
CA MET A 360 2.02 8.01 13.40
C MET A 360 1.81 7.71 11.91
N VAL A 361 2.19 8.63 11.03
CA VAL A 361 2.00 8.55 9.58
C VAL A 361 2.93 7.52 8.95
N TYR A 362 4.20 7.46 9.39
CA TYR A 362 5.22 6.54 8.88
C TYR A 362 5.45 5.32 9.77
N ARG A 363 4.48 4.98 10.61
CA ARG A 363 4.54 3.74 11.40
C ARG A 363 4.56 2.50 10.50
N HIS A 364 5.27 1.48 10.96
CA HIS A 364 5.21 0.17 10.31
C HIS A 364 3.79 -0.40 10.31
N PRO A 365 3.41 -1.21 9.31
CA PRO A 365 2.14 -1.89 9.31
C PRO A 365 1.90 -2.67 10.61
N PHE A 366 0.69 -2.56 11.14
CA PHE A 366 0.23 -3.32 12.29
C PHE A 366 -1.07 -4.00 11.88
N PRO A 367 -1.17 -5.33 11.99
CA PRO A 367 -2.33 -6.05 11.48
C PRO A 367 -3.59 -5.73 12.29
N GLY A 368 -4.76 -5.82 11.63
CA GLY A 368 -6.04 -5.58 12.28
C GLY A 368 -6.27 -6.41 13.56
N PRO A 369 -5.92 -7.73 13.59
CA PRO A 369 -6.00 -8.54 14.79
C PRO A 369 -4.99 -8.15 15.90
N GLY A 370 -4.10 -7.21 15.65
CA GLY A 370 -3.11 -6.75 16.61
C GLY A 370 -2.13 -7.85 17.03
N LEU A 371 -1.79 -7.89 18.30
CA LEU A 371 -0.91 -8.92 18.87
C LEU A 371 -1.50 -10.33 18.81
N GLY A 372 -2.81 -10.49 18.55
CA GLY A 372 -3.47 -11.80 18.46
C GLY A 372 -2.87 -12.75 17.43
N VAL A 373 -2.31 -12.20 16.32
CA VAL A 373 -1.60 -12.97 15.27
C VAL A 373 -0.08 -12.92 15.42
N ARG A 374 0.42 -12.37 16.52
CA ARG A 374 1.82 -12.39 16.93
C ARG A 374 2.07 -13.20 18.20
N ILE A 375 1.02 -13.83 18.71
CA ILE A 375 1.06 -14.83 19.78
C ILE A 375 0.70 -16.16 19.13
N LEU A 376 1.67 -17.06 18.96
CA LEU A 376 1.41 -18.36 18.37
C LEU A 376 0.53 -19.21 19.30
N GLY A 377 -0.49 -19.85 18.70
CA GLY A 377 -1.44 -20.64 19.47
C GLY A 377 -2.44 -19.78 20.26
N GLU A 378 -2.85 -20.22 21.45
CA GLU A 378 -3.85 -19.56 22.26
C GLU A 378 -3.41 -18.17 22.75
N VAL A 379 -4.29 -17.18 22.63
CA VAL A 379 -4.07 -15.83 23.12
C VAL A 379 -4.42 -15.75 24.61
N LYS A 380 -3.44 -15.32 25.42
CA LYS A 380 -3.63 -15.07 26.85
C LYS A 380 -3.14 -13.68 27.22
N LYS A 381 -3.78 -13.06 28.20
CA LYS A 381 -3.36 -11.73 28.69
C LYS A 381 -1.88 -11.71 29.10
N GLU A 382 -1.41 -12.70 29.83
CA GLU A 382 0.00 -12.84 30.23
C GLU A 382 0.93 -12.80 29.01
N TYR A 383 0.59 -13.52 27.95
CA TYR A 383 1.39 -13.59 26.73
C TYR A 383 1.40 -12.23 25.98
N ALA A 384 0.23 -11.60 25.91
CA ALA A 384 0.11 -10.27 25.31
C ALA A 384 0.93 -9.22 26.09
N ASP A 385 0.90 -9.25 27.40
CA ASP A 385 1.65 -8.32 28.25
C ASP A 385 3.17 -8.49 28.12
N LEU A 386 3.65 -9.74 28.05
CA LEU A 386 5.08 -10.04 27.81
C LEU A 386 5.52 -9.61 26.41
N LEU A 387 4.72 -9.96 25.40
CA LEU A 387 5.02 -9.61 24.00
C LEU A 387 5.05 -8.11 23.80
N ARG A 388 4.12 -7.38 24.39
CA ARG A 388 3.99 -5.93 24.29
C ARG A 388 5.23 -5.21 24.82
N GLN A 389 5.81 -5.71 25.93
CA GLN A 389 7.05 -5.17 26.49
C GLN A 389 8.25 -5.45 25.58
N ALA A 390 8.39 -6.69 25.09
CA ALA A 390 9.47 -7.07 24.19
C ALA A 390 9.41 -6.31 22.85
N ASP A 391 8.22 -6.18 22.29
CA ASP A 391 7.99 -5.41 21.05
C ASP A 391 8.32 -3.93 21.23
N ALA A 392 7.94 -3.33 22.35
CA ALA A 392 8.25 -1.93 22.66
C ALA A 392 9.76 -1.68 22.75
N ILE A 393 10.50 -2.57 23.41
CA ILE A 393 11.98 -2.49 23.48
C ILE A 393 12.60 -2.56 22.10
N PHE A 394 12.15 -3.51 21.26
CA PHE A 394 12.68 -3.69 19.93
C PHE A 394 12.43 -2.45 19.05
N ILE A 395 11.21 -1.92 19.04
CA ILE A 395 10.85 -0.73 18.26
C ILE A 395 11.60 0.52 18.77
N GLU A 396 11.72 0.68 20.09
CA GLU A 396 12.48 1.78 20.69
C GLU A 396 13.94 1.78 20.23
N GLU A 397 14.60 0.61 20.28
CA GLU A 397 15.99 0.49 19.87
C GLU A 397 16.20 0.65 18.36
N LEU A 398 15.27 0.17 17.54
CA LEU A 398 15.30 0.44 16.10
C LEU A 398 15.31 1.94 15.80
N ARG A 399 14.51 2.72 16.52
CA ARG A 399 14.46 4.18 16.37
C ARG A 399 15.73 4.84 16.87
N ARG A 400 16.26 4.45 18.05
CA ARG A 400 17.49 5.00 18.64
C ARG A 400 18.73 4.80 17.76
N HIS A 401 18.75 3.72 16.96
CA HIS A 401 19.86 3.38 16.09
C HIS A 401 19.63 3.73 14.61
N ASP A 402 18.63 4.54 14.31
CA ASP A 402 18.25 4.95 12.93
C ASP A 402 18.03 3.74 11.97
N LEU A 403 17.46 2.66 12.51
CA LEU A 403 17.17 1.43 11.78
C LEU A 403 15.67 1.28 11.47
N TYR A 404 14.81 2.04 12.15
CA TYR A 404 13.36 1.92 11.97
C TYR A 404 12.93 2.21 10.53
N ASP A 405 13.36 3.33 9.97
CA ASP A 405 13.01 3.74 8.60
C ASP A 405 13.77 2.94 7.51
N LYS A 406 14.81 2.20 7.90
CA LYS A 406 15.53 1.27 7.01
C LYS A 406 14.86 -0.09 6.90
N THR A 407 13.93 -0.39 7.78
CA THR A 407 13.10 -1.59 7.74
C THR A 407 11.68 -1.23 7.32
N SER A 408 11.03 -2.11 6.56
CA SER A 408 9.65 -1.88 6.10
C SER A 408 8.62 -2.31 7.13
N GLN A 409 8.94 -3.36 7.89
CA GLN A 409 8.14 -3.86 9.00
C GLN A 409 9.03 -4.58 10.01
N ALA A 410 8.85 -4.28 11.30
CA ALA A 410 9.56 -4.93 12.40
C ALA A 410 8.63 -5.13 13.59
N PHE A 411 8.76 -6.28 14.26
CA PHE A 411 7.95 -6.65 15.42
C PHE A 411 8.53 -7.85 16.16
N ALA A 412 8.04 -8.09 17.36
CA ALA A 412 8.30 -9.30 18.12
C ALA A 412 7.12 -10.29 17.99
N VAL A 413 7.41 -11.58 18.11
CA VAL A 413 6.45 -12.69 18.09
C VAL A 413 6.63 -13.50 19.37
N PHE A 414 5.53 -13.79 20.07
CA PHE A 414 5.54 -14.59 21.26
C PHE A 414 5.43 -16.08 20.93
N LEU A 415 6.38 -16.87 21.41
CA LEU A 415 6.43 -18.31 21.25
C LEU A 415 6.05 -18.96 22.59
N PRO A 416 4.91 -19.66 22.70
CA PRO A 416 4.43 -20.29 23.94
C PRO A 416 5.23 -21.57 24.29
N VAL A 417 6.53 -21.53 24.11
CA VAL A 417 7.47 -22.58 24.44
C VAL A 417 8.40 -22.13 25.54
N ARG A 418 8.70 -23.00 26.48
CA ARG A 418 9.60 -22.67 27.58
C ARG A 418 11.01 -23.17 27.28
N SER A 419 11.96 -22.29 27.52
CA SER A 419 13.39 -22.59 27.39
C SER A 419 14.07 -22.49 28.74
N VAL A 420 15.06 -23.36 28.96
CA VAL A 420 15.87 -23.27 30.17
C VAL A 420 16.75 -22.02 30.12
N GLY A 421 16.74 -21.29 31.21
CA GLY A 421 17.64 -20.18 31.48
C GLY A 421 18.32 -20.38 32.83
N VAL A 422 19.44 -19.71 33.04
CA VAL A 422 20.17 -19.69 34.30
C VAL A 422 20.23 -18.23 34.78
N MET A 423 19.72 -17.96 35.97
CA MET A 423 19.83 -16.66 36.63
C MET A 423 20.39 -16.87 38.02
N GLY A 424 21.60 -16.38 38.24
CA GLY A 424 22.37 -16.72 39.45
C GLY A 424 22.60 -18.24 39.52
N ASP A 425 22.32 -18.84 40.69
CA ASP A 425 22.50 -20.28 40.92
C ASP A 425 21.24 -21.12 40.59
N GLY A 426 20.18 -20.49 40.04
CA GLY A 426 18.90 -21.14 39.77
C GLY A 426 18.59 -21.37 38.29
N ARG A 427 17.99 -22.55 37.97
CA ARG A 427 17.39 -22.79 36.67
C ARG A 427 15.99 -22.17 36.63
N ARG A 428 15.70 -21.47 35.51
CA ARG A 428 14.39 -20.94 35.22
C ARG A 428 13.89 -21.48 33.88
N TYR A 429 12.58 -21.61 33.74
CA TYR A 429 11.93 -22.04 32.51
C TYR A 429 10.97 -20.94 32.08
N ASP A 430 11.46 -20.03 31.29
CA ASP A 430 10.73 -18.87 30.80
C ASP A 430 10.47 -18.98 29.29
N TYR A 431 9.64 -18.07 28.77
CA TYR A 431 9.21 -18.09 27.37
C TYR A 431 10.28 -17.55 26.41
N VAL A 432 10.00 -17.78 25.13
CA VAL A 432 10.84 -17.37 24.00
C VAL A 432 10.10 -16.30 23.19
N VAL A 433 10.81 -15.30 22.71
CA VAL A 433 10.31 -14.38 21.69
C VAL A 433 11.18 -14.43 20.44
N ALA A 434 10.55 -14.31 19.28
CA ALA A 434 11.25 -14.13 18.00
C ALA A 434 11.16 -12.66 17.60
N LEU A 435 12.27 -12.11 17.13
CA LEU A 435 12.29 -10.81 16.47
C LEU A 435 12.19 -11.01 14.97
N ARG A 436 11.34 -10.24 14.33
CA ARG A 436 11.15 -10.23 12.89
C ARG A 436 11.36 -8.81 12.37
N ALA A 437 12.24 -8.62 11.40
CA ALA A 437 12.38 -7.39 10.65
C ALA A 437 12.61 -7.72 9.17
N VAL A 438 11.92 -7.02 8.31
CA VAL A 438 11.98 -7.22 6.85
C VAL A 438 12.17 -5.92 6.11
N GLU A 439 12.79 -6.03 4.94
CA GLU A 439 12.89 -4.99 3.93
C GLU A 439 12.09 -5.43 2.71
N THR A 440 11.23 -4.56 2.23
CA THR A 440 10.38 -4.80 1.06
C THR A 440 9.98 -3.48 0.41
N ILE A 441 9.62 -3.55 -0.86
CA ILE A 441 9.09 -2.40 -1.60
C ILE A 441 7.57 -2.52 -1.75
N ASP A 442 7.08 -3.70 -2.06
CA ASP A 442 5.71 -3.99 -2.48
C ASP A 442 4.92 -4.91 -1.54
N PHE A 443 5.54 -5.41 -0.47
CA PHE A 443 5.01 -6.41 0.45
C PHE A 443 4.61 -7.76 -0.21
N MET A 444 4.82 -7.91 -1.51
CA MET A 444 4.65 -9.19 -2.22
C MET A 444 5.85 -10.09 -2.00
N THR A 445 7.04 -9.52 -2.09
CA THR A 445 8.31 -10.17 -1.75
C THR A 445 9.00 -9.40 -0.63
N ALA A 446 9.72 -10.08 0.24
CA ALA A 446 10.46 -9.45 1.32
C ALA A 446 11.73 -10.24 1.64
N ARG A 447 12.79 -9.53 1.95
CA ARG A 447 13.98 -10.11 2.56
C ARG A 447 14.01 -9.79 4.05
N TRP A 448 14.62 -10.67 4.85
CA TRP A 448 14.88 -10.36 6.24
C TRP A 448 15.93 -9.22 6.34
N ALA A 449 15.73 -8.30 7.27
CA ALA A 449 16.62 -7.16 7.43
C ALA A 449 17.96 -7.59 8.08
N HIS A 450 19.07 -7.20 7.47
CA HIS A 450 20.41 -7.46 7.99
C HIS A 450 20.78 -6.48 9.10
N LEU A 451 20.14 -6.64 10.27
CA LEU A 451 20.44 -5.80 11.43
C LEU A 451 21.84 -6.12 11.99
N PRO A 452 22.59 -5.12 12.49
CA PRO A 452 23.92 -5.35 13.09
C PRO A 452 23.85 -6.33 14.25
N TYR A 453 24.83 -7.23 14.37
CA TYR A 453 24.88 -8.21 15.46
C TYR A 453 24.95 -7.55 16.84
N ASP A 454 25.71 -6.47 16.99
CA ASP A 454 25.81 -5.73 18.26
C ASP A 454 24.45 -5.11 18.66
N PHE A 455 23.66 -4.68 17.66
CA PHE A 455 22.29 -4.21 17.87
C PHE A 455 21.40 -5.35 18.38
N LEU A 456 21.43 -6.50 17.72
CA LEU A 456 20.62 -7.66 18.11
C LEU A 456 21.01 -8.16 19.51
N ASP A 457 22.30 -8.19 19.84
CA ASP A 457 22.78 -8.52 21.19
C ASP A 457 22.28 -7.51 22.23
N HIS A 458 22.34 -6.21 21.92
CA HIS A 458 21.83 -5.17 22.80
C HIS A 458 20.32 -5.31 23.06
N VAL A 459 19.51 -5.50 22.03
CA VAL A 459 18.07 -5.71 22.14
C VAL A 459 17.76 -6.98 22.95
N CYS A 460 18.44 -8.08 22.66
CA CYS A 460 18.30 -9.33 23.41
C CYS A 460 18.55 -9.11 24.92
N ARG A 461 19.64 -8.45 25.28
CA ARG A 461 19.97 -8.16 26.68
C ARG A 461 18.91 -7.29 27.36
N ARG A 462 18.40 -6.28 26.68
CA ARG A 462 17.32 -5.46 27.20
C ARG A 462 16.05 -6.28 27.44
N ILE A 463 15.62 -7.05 26.45
CA ILE A 463 14.38 -7.85 26.57
C ILE A 463 14.50 -8.84 27.74
N VAL A 464 15.59 -9.59 27.83
CA VAL A 464 15.78 -10.59 28.91
C VAL A 464 15.85 -9.96 30.29
N ASN A 465 16.47 -8.79 30.40
CA ASN A 465 16.63 -8.10 31.69
C ASN A 465 15.38 -7.30 32.14
N GLU A 466 14.66 -6.72 31.19
CA GLU A 466 13.54 -5.82 31.50
C GLU A 466 12.18 -6.55 31.45
N THR A 467 12.05 -7.65 30.69
CA THR A 467 10.79 -8.42 30.55
C THR A 467 10.87 -9.72 31.35
N ARG A 468 10.38 -9.70 32.59
CA ARG A 468 10.36 -10.90 33.44
C ARG A 468 9.43 -11.96 32.88
N GLY A 469 9.95 -13.14 32.55
CA GLY A 469 9.20 -14.24 31.93
C GLY A 469 9.67 -14.60 30.52
N ILE A 470 10.61 -13.83 29.96
CA ILE A 470 11.30 -14.13 28.72
C ILE A 470 12.78 -14.41 29.02
N SER A 471 13.28 -15.58 28.63
CA SER A 471 14.67 -15.99 28.84
C SER A 471 15.45 -16.22 27.55
N ARG A 472 14.77 -16.15 26.41
CA ARG A 472 15.42 -16.40 25.11
C ARG A 472 14.82 -15.53 24.02
N VAL A 473 15.71 -14.96 23.19
CA VAL A 473 15.37 -14.19 22.00
C VAL A 473 16.00 -14.85 20.79
N VAL A 474 15.22 -15.01 19.72
CA VAL A 474 15.69 -15.51 18.41
C VAL A 474 15.40 -14.49 17.35
N TYR A 475 16.13 -14.53 16.24
CA TYR A 475 15.90 -13.64 15.09
C TYR A 475 15.50 -14.46 13.88
N ASP A 476 14.36 -14.10 13.26
CA ASP A 476 13.83 -14.78 12.08
C ASP A 476 14.51 -14.29 10.81
N ILE A 477 15.24 -15.18 10.14
CA ILE A 477 15.99 -14.92 8.91
C ILE A 477 15.28 -15.47 7.65
N THR A 478 13.98 -15.64 7.70
CA THR A 478 13.22 -16.21 6.58
C THR A 478 12.74 -15.11 5.63
N GLY A 479 12.97 -15.30 4.35
CA GLY A 479 12.45 -14.41 3.28
C GLY A 479 11.01 -14.74 2.91
N LYS A 480 10.35 -13.83 2.19
CA LYS A 480 9.05 -14.05 1.56
C LYS A 480 9.21 -13.99 0.04
N PRO A 481 8.89 -15.05 -0.71
CA PRO A 481 8.60 -16.41 -0.24
C PRO A 481 9.84 -17.10 0.35
N PRO A 482 9.78 -18.32 1.01
CA PRO A 482 8.58 -19.13 1.21
C PRO A 482 7.75 -18.74 2.44
N GLY A 483 8.33 -18.01 3.40
CA GLY A 483 7.59 -17.52 4.54
C GLY A 483 6.67 -16.34 4.20
N THR A 484 5.81 -15.98 5.15
CA THR A 484 5.08 -14.71 5.15
C THR A 484 5.82 -13.68 6.01
N ILE A 485 5.40 -12.40 5.99
CA ILE A 485 5.97 -11.39 6.88
C ILE A 485 5.49 -11.64 8.31
N GLU A 486 4.17 -11.67 8.51
CA GLU A 486 3.57 -12.10 9.79
C GLU A 486 3.70 -13.62 9.93
N TRP A 487 3.70 -14.13 11.15
CA TRP A 487 3.82 -15.56 11.43
C TRP A 487 2.48 -16.30 11.40
N GLU A 488 1.38 -15.60 11.72
CA GLU A 488 0.01 -16.12 11.66
C GLU A 488 -0.91 -15.24 10.81
#